data_b17e4e67018dfeed92a9e011f3ae3310
#
_entry.id   b17e4e67018dfeed92a9e011f3ae3310
#
_cell.length_a   1.000
_cell.length_b   1.000
_cell.length_c   1.000
_cell.angle_alpha   90.00
_cell.angle_beta   90.00
_cell.angle_gamma   90.00
#
_symmetry.space_group_name_H-M   'P 1'
#
loop_
_entity.id
_entity.type
_entity.pdbx_description
1 polymer ?
#
loop_
_entity_poly.entity_id
_entity_poly.type
_entity_poly.pdbx_seq_one_letter_code
_entity_poly.pdbx_strand_id
1 'polypeptide(L)'
;MVFKSLDKLDNLFEDLEELDSDVDNIEVVQDIHADQLMWKVGSLNSQIDALKEKQEESIEFYNRRIESVNKQIDRRSYILEQWIRLKNSNSLGSVKTVSVPNGTVRLTTRTKRIFPSDETLILFCEKNGIANREYTKPAPKKDIVNFIKDTGDAPDGYEEQEQQSFSYKVNKNG
;
A
#
# COMPACT_ATOMS: atom_id res chain seq x y z
N MET A 1 -8.48 20.40 22.08
CA MET A 1 -9.94 20.23 22.33
C MET A 1 -10.42 18.77 22.27
N VAL A 2 -9.53 17.81 22.11
CA VAL A 2 -9.85 16.34 21.97
C VAL A 2 -9.97 15.65 23.35
N PHE A 3 -9.29 16.13 24.39
CA PHE A 3 -9.24 15.48 25.70
C PHE A 3 -10.53 15.53 26.53
N LYS A 4 -11.40 16.52 26.32
CA LYS A 4 -12.72 16.57 27.01
C LYS A 4 -13.76 15.56 26.55
N SER A 5 -13.49 14.82 25.47
CA SER A 5 -14.36 13.79 24.94
C SER A 5 -14.11 12.42 25.55
N LEU A 6 -12.88 12.15 26.00
CA LEU A 6 -12.50 10.89 26.63
C LEU A 6 -13.07 10.77 28.06
N ASP A 7 -13.00 11.84 28.85
CA ASP A 7 -13.57 11.86 30.22
C ASP A 7 -15.09 11.57 30.23
N LYS A 8 -15.80 11.91 29.16
CA LYS A 8 -17.24 11.58 29.02
C LYS A 8 -17.50 10.13 28.63
N LEU A 9 -16.54 9.49 27.97
CA LEU A 9 -16.61 8.08 27.63
C LEU A 9 -16.33 7.21 28.86
N ASP A 10 -15.33 7.57 29.66
CA ASP A 10 -15.00 6.86 30.90
C ASP A 10 -16.16 6.89 31.89
N ASN A 11 -16.83 8.03 32.10
CA ASN A 11 -18.04 8.12 32.92
C ASN A 11 -19.21 7.26 32.38
N LEU A 12 -19.29 7.06 31.07
CA LEU A 12 -20.33 6.23 30.43
C LEU A 12 -20.07 4.73 30.63
N PHE A 13 -18.80 4.33 30.74
CA PHE A 13 -18.40 2.95 31.07
C PHE A 13 -18.60 2.65 32.55
N GLU A 14 -18.34 3.60 33.47
CA GLU A 14 -18.64 3.46 34.90
C GLU A 14 -20.15 3.28 35.14
N ASP A 15 -21.01 4.07 34.46
CA ASP A 15 -22.46 3.92 34.52
C ASP A 15 -22.96 2.57 33.99
N LEU A 16 -22.24 1.93 33.05
CA LEU A 16 -22.59 0.61 32.51
C LEU A 16 -22.16 -0.53 33.44
N GLU A 17 -21.05 -0.43 34.15
CA GLU A 17 -20.57 -1.40 35.13
C GLU A 17 -21.48 -1.44 36.39
N GLU A 18 -22.04 -0.31 36.84
CA GLU A 18 -23.03 -0.29 37.93
C GLU A 18 -24.33 -1.01 37.56
N LEU A 19 -24.70 -1.00 36.26
CA LEU A 19 -25.93 -1.69 35.79
C LEU A 19 -25.79 -3.21 35.70
N ASP A 20 -24.59 -3.75 35.54
CA ASP A 20 -24.33 -5.18 35.46
C ASP A 20 -24.46 -5.88 36.84
N SER A 21 -24.26 -5.11 37.93
CA SER A 21 -24.37 -5.67 39.29
C SER A 21 -25.79 -6.00 39.75
N ASP A 22 -26.81 -5.43 39.11
CA ASP A 22 -28.24 -5.62 39.46
C ASP A 22 -28.90 -6.80 38.73
N VAL A 23 -28.19 -7.45 37.78
CA VAL A 23 -28.79 -8.47 36.88
C VAL A 23 -28.85 -9.85 37.54
N ASP A 24 -28.06 -10.12 38.59
CA ASP A 24 -27.94 -11.46 39.22
C ASP A 24 -29.09 -11.85 40.14
N ASN A 25 -30.11 -11.00 40.38
CA ASN A 25 -31.26 -11.26 41.25
C ASN A 25 -32.60 -11.15 40.50
N ILE A 26 -32.83 -11.97 39.48
CA ILE A 26 -34.14 -12.03 38.81
C ILE A 26 -35.03 -13.05 39.51
N GLU A 27 -35.62 -12.71 40.64
CA GLU A 27 -36.85 -13.38 41.13
C GLU A 27 -38.08 -12.67 40.54
N VAL A 28 -38.80 -13.38 39.68
CA VAL A 28 -40.13 -13.07 39.15
C VAL A 28 -40.34 -11.63 38.69
N VAL A 29 -40.06 -11.39 37.40
CA VAL A 29 -40.33 -10.11 36.70
C VAL A 29 -41.88 -9.93 36.60
N GLN A 30 -42.45 -8.98 37.36
CA GLN A 30 -43.80 -8.51 37.14
C GLN A 30 -43.86 -7.67 35.85
N ASP A 31 -45.04 -7.57 35.21
CA ASP A 31 -45.23 -6.84 33.93
C ASP A 31 -44.69 -5.41 33.98
N ILE A 32 -44.81 -4.71 35.10
CA ILE A 32 -44.28 -3.36 35.33
C ILE A 32 -42.73 -3.33 35.24
N HIS A 33 -42.06 -4.36 35.78
CA HIS A 33 -40.59 -4.47 35.70
C HIS A 33 -40.12 -4.79 34.28
N ALA A 34 -40.88 -5.61 33.54
CA ALA A 34 -40.62 -5.92 32.17
C ALA A 34 -40.66 -4.66 31.29
N ASP A 35 -41.67 -3.78 31.50
CA ASP A 35 -41.78 -2.51 30.77
C ASP A 35 -40.61 -1.57 31.07
N GLN A 36 -40.19 -1.45 32.33
CA GLN A 36 -39.01 -0.67 32.73
C GLN A 36 -37.73 -1.20 32.11
N LEU A 37 -37.56 -2.53 32.08
CA LEU A 37 -36.39 -3.15 31.41
C LEU A 37 -36.40 -2.88 29.91
N MET A 38 -37.57 -3.00 29.25
CA MET A 38 -37.70 -2.65 27.81
C MET A 38 -37.33 -1.18 27.52
N TRP A 39 -37.77 -0.27 28.40
CA TRP A 39 -37.39 1.16 28.27
C TRP A 39 -35.86 1.35 28.42
N LYS A 40 -35.23 0.69 29.42
CA LYS A 40 -33.79 0.74 29.62
C LYS A 40 -33.02 0.19 28.39
N VAL A 41 -33.44 -0.97 27.85
CA VAL A 41 -32.87 -1.55 26.63
C VAL A 41 -33.00 -0.58 25.44
N GLY A 42 -34.17 0.05 25.29
CA GLY A 42 -34.36 1.08 24.25
C GLY A 42 -33.42 2.26 24.40
N SER A 43 -33.21 2.75 25.63
CA SER A 43 -32.26 3.82 25.93
C SER A 43 -30.81 3.41 25.62
N LEU A 44 -30.41 2.20 26.01
CA LEU A 44 -29.04 1.68 25.72
C LEU A 44 -28.81 1.52 24.22
N ASN A 45 -29.79 1.02 23.47
CA ASN A 45 -29.69 0.94 22.02
C ASN A 45 -29.49 2.32 21.37
N SER A 46 -30.23 3.33 21.84
CA SER A 46 -30.07 4.72 21.37
C SER A 46 -28.66 5.27 21.67
N GLN A 47 -28.08 4.91 22.82
CA GLN A 47 -26.70 5.27 23.16
C GLN A 47 -25.69 4.55 22.25
N ILE A 48 -25.91 3.29 21.95
CA ILE A 48 -25.08 2.52 21.01
C ILE A 48 -25.09 3.18 19.63
N ASP A 49 -26.25 3.58 19.13
CA ASP A 49 -26.36 4.23 17.83
C ASP A 49 -25.65 5.58 17.80
N ALA A 50 -25.79 6.38 18.86
CA ALA A 50 -25.06 7.65 18.99
C ALA A 50 -23.53 7.45 19.08
N LEU A 51 -23.07 6.36 19.73
CA LEU A 51 -21.65 6.03 19.78
C LEU A 51 -21.11 5.58 18.42
N LYS A 52 -21.88 4.80 17.66
CA LYS A 52 -21.53 4.39 16.29
C LYS A 52 -21.41 5.61 15.37
N GLU A 53 -22.35 6.53 15.43
CA GLU A 53 -22.30 7.78 14.63
C GLU A 53 -21.02 8.57 14.94
N LYS A 54 -20.68 8.74 16.21
CA LYS A 54 -19.42 9.42 16.61
C LYS A 54 -18.18 8.68 16.17
N GLN A 55 -18.22 7.35 16.18
CA GLN A 55 -17.12 6.52 15.66
C GLN A 55 -16.91 6.76 14.17
N GLU A 56 -17.98 6.76 13.39
CA GLU A 56 -17.93 7.03 11.95
C GLU A 56 -17.39 8.42 11.65
N GLU A 57 -17.86 9.45 12.33
CA GLU A 57 -17.34 10.82 12.22
C GLU A 57 -15.84 10.90 12.51
N SER A 58 -15.39 10.20 13.57
CA SER A 58 -13.98 10.14 13.96
C SER A 58 -13.14 9.45 12.90
N ILE A 59 -13.60 8.33 12.36
CA ILE A 59 -12.95 7.59 11.28
C ILE A 59 -12.81 8.49 10.04
N GLU A 60 -13.88 9.17 9.64
CA GLU A 60 -13.82 10.10 8.52
C GLU A 60 -12.83 11.25 8.74
N PHE A 61 -12.82 11.83 9.94
CA PHE A 61 -11.86 12.88 10.29
C PHE A 61 -10.42 12.41 10.13
N TYR A 62 -10.08 11.24 10.68
CA TYR A 62 -8.73 10.69 10.57
C TYR A 62 -8.38 10.30 9.14
N ASN A 63 -9.31 9.74 8.38
CA ASN A 63 -9.09 9.39 6.98
C ASN A 63 -8.78 10.63 6.13
N ARG A 64 -9.53 11.71 6.28
CA ARG A 64 -9.24 13.00 5.62
C ARG A 64 -7.87 13.55 6.01
N ARG A 65 -7.47 13.38 7.27
CA ARG A 65 -6.16 13.82 7.75
C ARG A 65 -5.02 12.99 7.15
N ILE A 66 -5.18 11.68 7.10
CA ILE A 66 -4.23 10.75 6.47
C ILE A 66 -4.07 11.08 4.99
N GLU A 67 -5.18 11.28 4.27
CA GLU A 67 -5.16 11.65 2.85
C GLU A 67 -4.40 12.98 2.62
N SER A 68 -4.64 13.99 3.45
CA SER A 68 -3.92 15.26 3.40
C SER A 68 -2.41 15.09 3.59
N VAL A 69 -2.00 14.25 4.55
CA VAL A 69 -0.59 13.94 4.80
C VAL A 69 0.01 13.18 3.63
N ASN A 70 -0.69 12.18 3.08
CA ASN A 70 -0.23 11.42 1.92
C ASN A 70 -0.01 12.33 0.70
N LYS A 71 -0.93 13.24 0.39
CA LYS A 71 -0.74 14.25 -0.68
C LYS A 71 0.52 15.11 -0.46
N GLN A 72 0.84 15.43 0.79
CA GLN A 72 2.07 16.15 1.11
C GLN A 72 3.32 15.30 0.90
N ILE A 73 3.26 14.00 1.24
CA ILE A 73 4.35 13.05 1.01
C ILE A 73 4.58 12.90 -0.50
N ASP A 74 3.54 12.67 -1.28
CA ASP A 74 3.63 12.49 -2.73
C ASP A 74 4.26 13.70 -3.42
N ARG A 75 3.83 14.91 -3.05
CA ARG A 75 4.41 16.15 -3.58
C ARG A 75 5.90 16.27 -3.26
N ARG A 76 6.31 15.94 -2.05
CA ARG A 76 7.73 16.01 -1.64
C ARG A 76 8.56 14.91 -2.31
N SER A 77 8.00 13.71 -2.43
CA SER A 77 8.62 12.59 -3.14
C SER A 77 8.85 12.93 -4.61
N TYR A 78 7.87 13.55 -5.27
CA TYR A 78 8.03 14.04 -6.63
C TYR A 78 9.17 15.07 -6.77
N ILE A 79 9.27 16.02 -5.84
CA ILE A 79 10.36 17.01 -5.84
C ILE A 79 11.73 16.32 -5.66
N LEU A 80 11.82 15.32 -4.76
CA LEU A 80 13.04 14.54 -4.57
C LEU A 80 13.42 13.75 -5.83
N GLU A 81 12.42 13.20 -6.50
CA GLU A 81 12.64 12.49 -7.77
C GLU A 81 13.19 13.43 -8.86
N GLN A 82 12.58 14.61 -9.04
CA GLN A 82 13.09 15.60 -9.99
C GLN A 82 14.51 16.06 -9.62
N TRP A 83 14.75 16.28 -8.33
CA TRP A 83 16.08 16.67 -7.85
C TRP A 83 17.16 15.63 -8.17
N ILE A 84 16.90 14.33 -7.94
CA ILE A 84 17.89 13.29 -8.24
C ILE A 84 18.06 13.10 -9.74
N ARG A 85 17.02 13.31 -10.55
CA ARG A 85 17.10 13.28 -12.02
C ARG A 85 18.00 14.40 -12.53
N LEU A 86 17.82 15.63 -12.07
CA LEU A 86 18.62 16.79 -12.45
C LEU A 86 20.07 16.65 -12.00
N LYS A 87 20.32 16.24 -10.76
CA LYS A 87 21.67 16.08 -10.23
C LYS A 87 22.49 15.03 -10.99
N ASN A 88 21.84 14.11 -11.66
CA ASN A 88 22.46 12.95 -12.28
C ASN A 88 22.43 12.97 -13.81
N SER A 89 22.06 14.08 -14.44
CA SER A 89 22.06 14.22 -15.90
C SER A 89 23.41 13.91 -16.55
N ASN A 90 24.52 14.00 -15.80
CA ASN A 90 25.90 13.86 -16.30
C ASN A 90 26.58 12.53 -15.90
N SER A 91 25.91 11.58 -15.24
CA SER A 91 26.55 10.33 -14.80
C SER A 91 26.03 9.10 -15.55
N LEU A 92 26.94 8.41 -16.22
CA LEU A 92 26.75 7.12 -16.90
C LEU A 92 26.66 5.98 -15.87
N GLY A 93 25.46 5.60 -15.42
CA GLY A 93 25.30 4.47 -14.51
C GLY A 93 23.84 4.06 -14.30
N SER A 94 23.58 2.75 -14.18
CA SER A 94 22.24 2.19 -14.02
C SER A 94 21.63 2.40 -12.64
N VAL A 95 22.44 2.71 -11.62
CA VAL A 95 21.98 2.96 -10.25
C VAL A 95 22.66 4.20 -9.71
N LYS A 96 21.86 5.15 -9.27
CA LYS A 96 22.32 6.42 -8.69
C LYS A 96 21.77 6.55 -7.29
N THR A 97 22.66 6.64 -6.32
CA THR A 97 22.28 6.75 -4.90
C THR A 97 22.94 8.00 -4.33
N VAL A 98 22.15 8.84 -3.67
CA VAL A 98 22.63 10.05 -2.98
C VAL A 98 22.18 9.97 -1.55
N SER A 99 23.14 9.99 -0.63
CA SER A 99 22.90 10.07 0.81
C SER A 99 22.88 11.54 1.24
N VAL A 100 21.90 11.87 2.05
CA VAL A 100 21.74 13.17 2.69
C VAL A 100 21.58 12.93 4.21
N PRO A 101 21.75 13.94 5.08
CA PRO A 101 21.72 13.72 6.53
C PRO A 101 20.47 12.96 7.01
N ASN A 102 19.31 13.24 6.44
CA ASN A 102 18.03 12.65 6.84
C ASN A 102 17.63 11.39 6.07
N GLY A 103 18.49 10.86 5.19
CA GLY A 103 18.14 9.66 4.46
C GLY A 103 18.94 9.43 3.18
N THR A 104 18.38 8.57 2.33
CA THR A 104 19.01 8.19 1.07
C THR A 104 17.96 8.20 -0.05
N VAL A 105 18.33 8.80 -1.17
CA VAL A 105 17.51 8.86 -2.39
C VAL A 105 18.18 8.03 -3.48
N ARG A 106 17.42 7.18 -4.15
CA ARG A 106 17.92 6.25 -5.16
C ARG A 106 17.08 6.32 -6.44
N LEU A 107 17.76 6.47 -7.57
CA LEU A 107 17.19 6.32 -8.90
C LEU A 107 17.86 5.11 -9.57
N THR A 108 17.05 4.17 -10.04
CA THR A 108 17.52 2.96 -10.72
C THR A 108 16.97 2.97 -12.15
N THR A 109 17.85 2.83 -13.12
CA THR A 109 17.48 2.62 -14.52
C THR A 109 17.67 1.15 -14.86
N ARG A 110 16.64 0.51 -15.38
CA ARG A 110 16.63 -0.90 -15.81
C ARG A 110 16.14 -0.99 -17.24
N THR A 111 16.73 -1.87 -18.01
CA THR A 111 16.20 -2.24 -19.31
C THR A 111 15.07 -3.26 -19.12
N LYS A 112 13.86 -2.87 -19.46
CA LYS A 112 12.73 -3.79 -19.58
C LYS A 112 12.73 -4.36 -20.99
N ARG A 113 12.81 -5.69 -21.09
CA ARG A 113 12.76 -6.40 -22.36
C ARG A 113 11.36 -6.95 -22.58
N ILE A 114 10.80 -6.60 -23.71
CA ILE A 114 9.51 -7.11 -24.18
C ILE A 114 9.83 -8.16 -25.22
N PHE A 115 9.36 -9.39 -24.98
CA PHE A 115 9.54 -10.50 -25.91
C PHE A 115 8.25 -10.71 -26.69
N PRO A 116 8.34 -11.09 -27.98
CA PRO A 116 7.17 -11.50 -28.75
C PRO A 116 6.58 -12.82 -28.25
N SER A 117 5.61 -13.37 -28.99
CA SER A 117 5.02 -14.67 -28.66
C SER A 117 6.04 -15.80 -28.65
N ASP A 118 5.76 -16.86 -27.89
CA ASP A 118 6.65 -18.02 -27.83
C ASP A 118 6.84 -18.68 -29.21
N GLU A 119 5.84 -18.64 -30.08
CA GLU A 119 5.93 -19.12 -31.44
C GLU A 119 6.98 -18.36 -32.27
N THR A 120 6.97 -17.03 -32.19
CA THR A 120 7.97 -16.18 -32.86
C THR A 120 9.37 -16.42 -32.29
N LEU A 121 9.48 -16.63 -30.99
CA LEU A 121 10.75 -16.94 -30.34
C LEU A 121 11.30 -18.33 -30.76
N ILE A 122 10.44 -19.32 -30.91
CA ILE A 122 10.84 -20.66 -31.37
C ILE A 122 11.41 -20.58 -32.80
N LEU A 123 10.69 -19.93 -33.72
CA LEU A 123 11.15 -19.74 -35.10
C LEU A 123 12.48 -18.97 -35.16
N PHE A 124 12.63 -17.96 -34.33
CA PHE A 124 13.88 -17.21 -34.23
C PHE A 124 15.04 -18.08 -33.70
N CYS A 125 14.79 -18.89 -32.69
CA CYS A 125 15.80 -19.81 -32.13
C CYS A 125 16.21 -20.88 -33.16
N GLU A 126 15.27 -21.46 -33.88
CA GLU A 126 15.53 -22.46 -34.94
C GLU A 126 16.36 -21.86 -36.09
N LYS A 127 15.98 -20.67 -36.56
CA LYS A 127 16.70 -19.94 -37.62
C LYS A 127 18.13 -19.66 -37.27
N ASN A 128 18.41 -19.32 -36.01
CA ASN A 128 19.72 -18.86 -35.55
C ASN A 128 20.52 -19.92 -34.78
N GLY A 129 20.05 -21.16 -34.72
CA GLY A 129 20.77 -22.24 -34.06
C GLY A 129 20.89 -22.07 -32.53
N ILE A 130 19.98 -21.32 -31.91
CA ILE A 130 19.98 -21.13 -30.46
C ILE A 130 19.44 -22.42 -29.83
N ALA A 131 20.25 -23.07 -29.00
CA ALA A 131 19.92 -24.36 -28.41
C ALA A 131 18.64 -24.33 -27.60
N ASN A 132 17.69 -25.16 -27.97
CA ASN A 132 16.42 -25.36 -27.32
C ASN A 132 16.37 -26.76 -26.68
N ARG A 133 15.98 -26.89 -25.42
CA ARG A 133 15.89 -28.18 -24.74
C ARG A 133 14.61 -28.96 -25.07
N GLU A 134 13.58 -28.26 -25.51
CA GLU A 134 12.27 -28.85 -25.85
C GLU A 134 11.81 -28.20 -27.14
N TYR A 135 11.44 -29.00 -28.13
CA TYR A 135 10.99 -28.55 -29.47
C TYR A 135 9.75 -27.63 -29.44
N THR A 136 9.00 -27.60 -28.33
CA THR A 136 7.77 -26.84 -28.18
C THR A 136 7.93 -25.58 -27.35
N LYS A 137 9.15 -25.28 -26.88
CA LYS A 137 9.43 -24.09 -26.06
C LYS A 137 10.63 -23.34 -26.63
N PRO A 138 10.61 -21.99 -26.56
CA PRO A 138 11.77 -21.23 -27.00
C PRO A 138 12.97 -21.48 -26.05
N ALA A 139 14.16 -21.16 -26.53
CA ALA A 139 15.35 -21.14 -25.68
C ALA A 139 15.15 -20.19 -24.49
N PRO A 140 15.87 -20.39 -23.37
CA PRO A 140 15.82 -19.49 -22.23
C PRO A 140 16.03 -18.03 -22.64
N LYS A 141 15.22 -17.13 -22.15
CA LYS A 141 15.28 -15.69 -22.50
C LYS A 141 16.70 -15.09 -22.33
N LYS A 142 17.49 -15.64 -21.40
CA LYS A 142 18.88 -15.24 -21.20
C LYS A 142 19.75 -15.55 -22.42
N ASP A 143 19.58 -16.71 -23.04
CA ASP A 143 20.37 -17.15 -24.18
C ASP A 143 19.98 -16.35 -25.43
N ILE A 144 18.70 -16.05 -25.61
CA ILE A 144 18.20 -15.16 -26.66
C ILE A 144 18.81 -13.74 -26.49
N VAL A 145 18.81 -13.20 -25.28
CA VAL A 145 19.41 -11.88 -24.99
C VAL A 145 20.91 -11.86 -25.25
N ASN A 146 21.63 -12.93 -24.92
CA ASN A 146 23.05 -13.04 -25.18
C ASN A 146 23.29 -13.07 -26.70
N PHE A 147 22.54 -13.85 -27.44
CA PHE A 147 22.61 -13.91 -28.90
C PHE A 147 22.36 -12.52 -29.52
N ILE A 148 21.31 -11.79 -29.08
CA ILE A 148 21.02 -10.45 -29.57
C ILE A 148 22.21 -9.49 -29.30
N LYS A 149 22.85 -9.58 -28.15
CA LYS A 149 24.01 -8.74 -27.82
C LYS A 149 25.22 -9.03 -28.68
N ASP A 150 25.43 -10.31 -29.03
CA ASP A 150 26.61 -10.76 -29.76
C ASP A 150 26.47 -10.50 -31.26
N THR A 151 25.27 -10.63 -31.81
CA THR A 151 25.01 -10.54 -33.25
C THR A 151 24.32 -9.26 -33.68
N GLY A 152 23.57 -8.61 -32.79
CA GLY A 152 22.67 -7.51 -33.12
C GLY A 152 21.30 -7.93 -33.69
N ASP A 153 21.13 -9.21 -34.01
CA ASP A 153 19.87 -9.73 -34.58
C ASP A 153 18.85 -10.03 -33.48
N ALA A 154 17.65 -9.47 -33.61
CA ALA A 154 16.55 -9.64 -32.66
C ALA A 154 15.30 -10.26 -33.33
N PRO A 155 14.47 -11.02 -32.60
CA PRO A 155 13.20 -11.52 -33.14
C PRO A 155 12.22 -10.37 -33.39
N ASP A 156 11.36 -10.55 -34.40
CA ASP A 156 10.31 -9.58 -34.72
C ASP A 156 9.42 -9.30 -33.50
N GLY A 157 9.23 -8.03 -33.15
CA GLY A 157 8.48 -7.61 -31.98
C GLY A 157 9.27 -7.64 -30.65
N TYR A 158 10.59 -7.87 -30.70
CA TYR A 158 11.45 -7.63 -29.53
C TYR A 158 11.71 -6.14 -29.35
N GLU A 159 11.53 -5.68 -28.11
CA GLU A 159 11.78 -4.28 -27.75
C GLU A 159 12.56 -4.19 -26.44
N GLU A 160 13.47 -3.25 -26.37
CA GLU A 160 14.11 -2.84 -25.12
C GLU A 160 13.63 -1.44 -24.74
N GLN A 161 13.09 -1.32 -23.54
CA GLN A 161 12.61 -0.06 -22.98
C GLN A 161 13.40 0.28 -21.71
N GLU A 162 13.89 1.50 -21.61
CA GLU A 162 14.44 1.98 -20.35
C GLU A 162 13.32 2.26 -19.35
N GLN A 163 13.35 1.58 -18.21
CA GLN A 163 12.45 1.83 -17.10
C GLN A 163 13.22 2.42 -15.92
N GLN A 164 12.83 3.60 -15.49
CA GLN A 164 13.38 4.24 -14.32
C GLN A 164 12.47 4.01 -13.11
N SER A 165 13.06 3.63 -11.99
CA SER A 165 12.38 3.52 -10.70
C SER A 165 13.06 4.42 -9.67
N PHE A 166 12.24 5.16 -8.97
CA PHE A 166 12.64 6.04 -7.87
C PHE A 166 12.30 5.40 -6.54
N SER A 167 13.19 5.54 -5.56
CA SER A 167 12.94 5.15 -4.18
C SER A 167 13.71 6.04 -3.22
N TYR A 168 13.20 6.16 -2.00
CA TYR A 168 13.90 6.87 -0.92
C TYR A 168 13.74 6.14 0.40
N LYS A 169 14.69 6.35 1.30
CA LYS A 169 14.66 5.86 2.67
C LYS A 169 14.96 7.01 3.62
N VAL A 170 14.06 7.25 4.56
CA VAL A 170 14.24 8.24 5.63
C VAL A 170 14.89 7.54 6.82
N ASN A 171 15.86 8.19 7.46
CA ASN A 171 16.44 7.73 8.71
C ASN A 171 15.41 7.90 9.84
N LYS A 172 15.23 6.87 10.68
CA LYS A 172 14.24 6.86 11.76
C LYS A 172 14.64 7.74 12.98
N ASN A 173 15.75 8.47 12.90
CA ASN A 173 16.24 9.31 13.99
C ASN A 173 15.97 10.78 13.68
N GLY A 174 14.69 11.11 13.56
CA GLY A 174 14.19 12.46 13.50
C GLY A 174 13.13 12.63 14.56
#